data_6abdd0aca42e601d8cd97bd43b1fa9c3
#
_entry.id   6abdd0aca42e601d8cd97bd43b1fa9c3
#
_cell.length_a   1.000
_cell.length_b   1.000
_cell.length_c   1.000
_cell.angle_alpha   90.00
_cell.angle_beta   90.00
_cell.angle_gamma   90.00
#
_symmetry.space_group_name_H-M   'P 1'
#
loop_
_entity.id
_entity.type
_entity.pdbx_description
1 polymer ?
#
loop_
_entity_poly.entity_id
_entity_poly.type
_entity_poly.pdbx_seq_one_letter_code
_entity_poly.pdbx_strand_id
1 'polypeptide(L)'
;MSWGRLLLLLWPAFAAGALAAASKGHAVTFGTATQVDGFVRSSEENSLKLKVRPLYVDGKLEEFTTGDTHDITDRAFVVRKVYRVNDRPPTDAKQTTKWKWQRAGWLLVDRPTGRVTELRLPDFDPFYSSASWYQDYVAYCGVSGDPAKVYGIVAQVGVKKPLVRKELGHAHSTDMPDSECDAWQRQPVRVTFTPKEGQPVTFAIHRSSAEVSPEEPEE
;
A
#
# COMPACT_ATOMS: atom_id res chain seq x y z
N MET A 1 -13.93 -0.74 86.75
CA MET A 1 -12.70 -0.48 85.99
C MET A 1 -12.52 -1.64 85.03
N SER A 2 -12.88 -1.49 83.72
CA SER A 2 -12.84 -2.52 82.70
C SER A 2 -11.92 -2.07 81.56
N TRP A 3 -10.85 -2.73 81.37
CA TRP A 3 -9.88 -2.44 80.32
C TRP A 3 -10.27 -3.25 79.05
N GLY A 4 -10.77 -2.53 78.05
CA GLY A 4 -10.97 -3.10 76.70
C GLY A 4 -9.67 -3.21 75.93
N ARG A 5 -9.34 -4.44 75.52
CA ARG A 5 -8.23 -4.74 74.63
C ARG A 5 -8.64 -4.49 73.19
N LEU A 6 -8.02 -3.52 72.51
CA LEU A 6 -8.17 -3.24 71.10
C LEU A 6 -7.24 -4.21 70.32
N LEU A 7 -7.83 -5.15 69.61
CA LEU A 7 -7.11 -6.05 68.68
C LEU A 7 -7.03 -5.36 67.31
N LEU A 8 -5.82 -4.89 66.96
CA LEU A 8 -5.48 -4.42 65.61
C LEU A 8 -5.23 -5.62 64.69
N LEU A 9 -6.17 -5.89 63.80
CA LEU A 9 -6.01 -6.85 62.72
C LEU A 9 -5.21 -6.20 61.60
N LEU A 10 -3.94 -6.58 61.47
CA LEU A 10 -3.09 -6.28 60.33
C LEU A 10 -3.47 -7.19 59.14
N TRP A 11 -4.07 -6.62 58.10
CA TRP A 11 -4.37 -7.28 56.86
C TRP A 11 -3.10 -7.17 55.93
N PRO A 12 -2.53 -8.28 55.49
CA PRO A 12 -1.44 -8.21 54.53
C PRO A 12 -1.99 -7.87 53.14
N ALA A 13 -1.63 -6.69 52.61
CA ALA A 13 -1.91 -6.33 51.24
C ALA A 13 -1.02 -7.15 50.30
N PHE A 14 -1.58 -8.18 49.70
CA PHE A 14 -0.95 -8.89 48.59
C PHE A 14 -0.92 -7.97 47.36
N ALA A 15 0.21 -7.37 47.10
CA ALA A 15 0.49 -6.71 45.82
C ALA A 15 0.66 -7.79 44.74
N ALA A 16 -0.42 -8.07 44.00
CA ALA A 16 -0.37 -8.87 42.79
C ALA A 16 0.39 -8.07 41.73
N GLY A 17 1.69 -8.29 41.61
CA GLY A 17 2.50 -7.80 40.52
C GLY A 17 2.04 -8.46 39.22
N ALA A 18 1.31 -7.73 38.37
CA ALA A 18 1.02 -8.14 37.00
C ALA A 18 2.35 -8.21 36.24
N LEU A 19 2.89 -9.43 36.07
CA LEU A 19 3.94 -9.69 35.08
C LEU A 19 3.35 -9.45 33.69
N ALA A 20 3.57 -8.27 33.13
CA ALA A 20 3.33 -7.99 31.74
C ALA A 20 4.28 -8.93 30.95
N ALA A 21 3.72 -10.01 30.40
CA ALA A 21 4.44 -10.86 29.45
C ALA A 21 4.81 -9.99 28.26
N ALA A 22 6.11 -9.70 28.10
CA ALA A 22 6.61 -9.04 26.92
C ALA A 22 6.20 -9.88 25.70
N SER A 23 5.31 -9.37 24.87
CA SER A 23 4.92 -10.04 23.64
C SER A 23 6.18 -10.23 22.79
N LYS A 24 6.50 -11.47 22.48
CA LYS A 24 7.63 -11.81 21.62
C LYS A 24 7.34 -11.19 20.24
N GLY A 25 8.05 -10.13 19.89
CA GLY A 25 7.87 -9.45 18.61
C GLY A 25 8.17 -10.40 17.46
N HIS A 26 7.41 -10.30 16.37
CA HIS A 26 7.63 -11.09 15.17
C HIS A 26 8.79 -10.51 14.34
N ALA A 27 9.60 -11.40 13.75
CA ALA A 27 10.72 -11.03 12.90
C ALA A 27 10.24 -10.95 11.45
N VAL A 28 10.05 -9.71 10.94
CA VAL A 28 9.72 -9.46 9.53
C VAL A 28 11.01 -9.19 8.77
N THR A 29 11.32 -10.00 7.77
CA THR A 29 12.57 -9.91 7.00
C THR A 29 12.33 -10.08 5.51
N PHE A 30 13.25 -9.55 4.70
CA PHE A 30 13.26 -9.77 3.25
C PHE A 30 14.45 -10.66 2.88
N GLY A 31 14.20 -11.59 1.97
CA GLY A 31 15.27 -12.36 1.34
C GLY A 31 16.00 -11.60 0.25
N THR A 32 16.96 -12.26 -0.37
CA THR A 32 17.75 -11.70 -1.47
C THR A 32 16.87 -11.37 -2.66
N ALA A 33 17.04 -10.15 -3.18
CA ALA A 33 16.34 -9.72 -4.38
C ALA A 33 16.94 -10.37 -5.63
N THR A 34 16.08 -10.90 -6.48
CA THR A 34 16.46 -11.51 -7.77
C THR A 34 15.81 -10.75 -8.90
N GLN A 35 16.58 -10.45 -9.95
CA GLN A 35 16.04 -9.84 -11.16
C GLN A 35 15.36 -10.90 -12.01
N VAL A 36 14.11 -10.65 -12.42
CA VAL A 36 13.26 -11.60 -13.14
C VAL A 36 12.51 -10.92 -14.28
N ASP A 37 12.03 -11.71 -15.24
CA ASP A 37 11.16 -11.20 -16.30
C ASP A 37 9.74 -10.98 -15.77
N GLY A 38 9.26 -9.74 -15.94
CA GLY A 38 7.90 -9.34 -15.61
C GLY A 38 6.95 -9.52 -16.80
N PHE A 39 5.69 -9.76 -16.49
CA PHE A 39 4.61 -9.79 -17.47
C PHE A 39 4.21 -8.35 -17.82
N VAL A 40 4.06 -8.09 -19.14
CA VAL A 40 3.53 -6.83 -19.69
C VAL A 40 2.32 -7.18 -20.56
N ARG A 41 1.23 -6.46 -20.38
CA ARG A 41 -0.07 -6.80 -21.01
C ARG A 41 -0.07 -6.60 -22.52
N SER A 42 0.71 -5.67 -23.07
CA SER A 42 0.50 -5.12 -24.41
C SER A 42 1.52 -5.46 -25.47
N SER A 43 2.70 -5.97 -25.16
CA SER A 43 3.65 -6.36 -26.20
C SER A 43 4.68 -7.38 -25.74
N GLU A 44 5.03 -8.30 -26.65
CA GLU A 44 6.13 -9.25 -26.46
C GLU A 44 7.51 -8.56 -26.45
N GLU A 45 7.62 -7.32 -26.96
CA GLU A 45 8.88 -6.59 -27.13
C GLU A 45 9.36 -5.86 -25.87
N ASN A 46 8.45 -5.49 -24.94
CA ASN A 46 8.82 -4.79 -23.72
C ASN A 46 8.96 -5.75 -22.54
N SER A 47 10.15 -6.31 -22.35
CA SER A 47 10.45 -7.11 -21.17
C SER A 47 10.64 -6.19 -19.95
N LEU A 48 9.63 -6.13 -19.08
CA LEU A 48 9.76 -5.48 -17.78
C LEU A 48 10.69 -6.32 -16.89
N LYS A 49 11.77 -5.73 -16.39
CA LYS A 49 12.62 -6.39 -15.38
C LYS A 49 12.15 -6.00 -13.99
N LEU A 50 11.80 -6.98 -13.18
CA LEU A 50 11.37 -6.81 -11.79
C LEU A 50 12.47 -7.31 -10.85
N LYS A 51 12.73 -6.56 -9.77
CA LYS A 51 13.51 -7.04 -8.63
C LYS A 51 12.54 -7.68 -7.64
N VAL A 52 12.48 -8.99 -7.62
CA VAL A 52 11.59 -9.75 -6.73
C VAL A 52 12.36 -10.25 -5.53
N ARG A 53 11.80 -10.05 -4.34
CA ARG A 53 12.34 -10.56 -3.08
C ARG A 53 11.24 -11.22 -2.24
N PRO A 54 11.53 -12.34 -1.58
CA PRO A 54 10.58 -12.95 -0.65
C PRO A 54 10.47 -12.13 0.63
N LEU A 55 9.26 -12.08 1.18
CA LEU A 55 8.94 -11.52 2.49
C LEU A 55 8.71 -12.68 3.47
N TYR A 56 9.43 -12.69 4.56
CA TYR A 56 9.33 -13.69 5.59
C TYR A 56 8.82 -13.08 6.90
N VAL A 57 8.02 -13.88 7.62
CA VAL A 57 7.66 -13.63 9.02
C VAL A 57 8.09 -14.84 9.82
N ASP A 58 8.92 -14.63 10.83
CA ASP A 58 9.52 -15.67 11.67
C ASP A 58 10.21 -16.77 10.85
N GLY A 59 10.85 -16.40 9.75
CA GLY A 59 11.51 -17.31 8.83
C GLY A 59 10.58 -18.08 7.87
N LYS A 60 9.27 -17.91 7.98
CA LYS A 60 8.29 -18.51 7.07
C LYS A 60 8.00 -17.55 5.91
N LEU A 61 8.02 -18.06 4.68
CA LEU A 61 7.65 -17.30 3.49
C LEU A 61 6.16 -16.94 3.54
N GLU A 62 5.86 -15.66 3.51
CA GLU A 62 4.49 -15.14 3.44
C GLU A 62 4.12 -14.73 2.02
N GLU A 63 4.93 -13.89 1.37
CA GLU A 63 4.63 -13.35 0.05
C GLU A 63 5.91 -13.04 -0.75
N PHE A 64 5.73 -12.78 -2.06
CA PHE A 64 6.78 -12.19 -2.89
C PHE A 64 6.47 -10.73 -3.18
N THR A 65 7.52 -9.89 -3.13
CA THR A 65 7.39 -8.44 -3.22
C THR A 65 8.37 -7.84 -4.21
N THR A 66 8.10 -6.60 -4.65
CA THR A 66 8.98 -5.81 -5.51
C THR A 66 9.00 -4.35 -5.09
N GLY A 67 10.01 -3.61 -5.52
CA GLY A 67 10.18 -2.19 -5.20
C GLY A 67 10.58 -1.94 -3.74
N ASP A 68 10.57 -0.69 -3.37
CA ASP A 68 10.91 -0.25 -2.03
C ASP A 68 9.73 -0.36 -1.07
N THR A 69 10.02 -0.47 0.21
CA THR A 69 9.00 -0.35 1.25
C THR A 69 8.73 1.12 1.55
N HIS A 70 7.51 1.43 1.91
CA HIS A 70 7.15 2.75 2.43
C HIS A 70 6.59 2.62 3.85
N ASP A 71 7.22 3.29 4.80
CA ASP A 71 6.79 3.27 6.21
C ASP A 71 5.55 4.15 6.38
N ILE A 72 4.46 3.53 6.84
CA ILE A 72 3.23 4.22 7.22
C ILE A 72 3.36 4.79 8.64
N THR A 73 3.95 3.98 9.52
CA THR A 73 4.32 4.31 10.88
C THR A 73 5.60 3.56 11.23
N ASP A 74 6.15 3.77 12.42
CA ASP A 74 7.25 2.96 12.99
C ASP A 74 6.88 1.47 13.10
N ARG A 75 5.60 1.14 13.19
CA ARG A 75 5.06 -0.22 13.36
C ARG A 75 4.60 -0.87 12.06
N ALA A 76 4.29 -0.13 11.03
CA ALA A 76 3.70 -0.64 9.81
C ALA A 76 4.29 -0.03 8.55
N PHE A 77 4.43 -0.84 7.52
CA PHE A 77 4.85 -0.41 6.19
C PHE A 77 4.01 -1.05 5.09
N VAL A 78 4.08 -0.46 3.91
CA VAL A 78 3.52 -1.04 2.69
C VAL A 78 4.61 -1.46 1.72
N VAL A 79 4.33 -2.48 0.93
CA VAL A 79 5.22 -2.98 -0.13
C VAL A 79 4.40 -3.55 -1.28
N ARG A 80 4.90 -3.43 -2.50
CA ARG A 80 4.21 -3.95 -3.69
C ARG A 80 4.27 -5.47 -3.74
N LYS A 81 3.13 -6.14 -3.88
CA LYS A 81 3.03 -7.59 -4.09
C LYS A 81 3.33 -7.96 -5.53
N VAL A 82 3.93 -9.13 -5.73
CA VAL A 82 4.08 -9.78 -7.04
C VAL A 82 3.72 -11.25 -6.94
N TYR A 83 3.32 -11.83 -8.04
CA TYR A 83 3.05 -13.27 -8.13
C TYR A 83 3.46 -13.81 -9.51
N ARG A 84 3.55 -15.13 -9.62
CA ARG A 84 3.87 -15.78 -10.89
C ARG A 84 2.61 -16.11 -11.67
N VAL A 85 2.63 -15.83 -12.97
CA VAL A 85 1.59 -16.22 -13.92
C VAL A 85 2.19 -17.13 -14.98
N ASN A 86 1.37 -18.03 -15.49
CA ASN A 86 1.74 -18.82 -16.66
C ASN A 86 1.46 -17.99 -17.93
N ASP A 87 2.51 -17.64 -18.66
CA ASP A 87 2.44 -16.81 -19.85
C ASP A 87 2.07 -17.61 -21.13
N ARG A 88 1.61 -18.85 -21.00
CA ARG A 88 1.23 -19.67 -22.15
C ARG A 88 -0.28 -19.79 -22.29
N PRO A 89 -0.78 -19.72 -23.54
CA PRO A 89 -2.17 -19.99 -23.80
C PRO A 89 -2.49 -21.46 -23.47
N PRO A 90 -3.71 -21.75 -22.95
CA PRO A 90 -4.11 -23.10 -22.54
C PRO A 90 -4.23 -24.12 -23.69
N THR A 91 -4.16 -23.67 -24.93
CA THR A 91 -4.33 -24.52 -26.14
C THR A 91 -3.17 -25.45 -26.44
N ASP A 92 -2.02 -25.30 -25.77
CA ASP A 92 -0.82 -26.10 -26.05
C ASP A 92 -0.40 -26.95 -24.85
N ALA A 93 -1.12 -28.04 -24.64
CA ALA A 93 -0.91 -28.97 -23.51
C ALA A 93 0.47 -29.69 -23.53
N LYS A 94 1.21 -29.64 -24.64
CA LYS A 94 2.52 -30.32 -24.79
C LYS A 94 3.71 -29.43 -24.47
N GLN A 95 3.50 -28.15 -24.27
CA GLN A 95 4.59 -27.22 -24.01
C GLN A 95 4.82 -27.01 -22.51
N THR A 96 6.09 -26.86 -22.12
CA THR A 96 6.45 -26.55 -20.72
C THR A 96 5.95 -25.18 -20.30
N THR A 97 5.41 -25.09 -19.09
CA THR A 97 4.90 -23.84 -18.49
C THR A 97 6.00 -22.77 -18.47
N LYS A 98 5.67 -21.59 -18.99
CA LYS A 98 6.56 -20.43 -18.95
C LYS A 98 6.06 -19.45 -17.89
N TRP A 99 6.75 -19.38 -16.77
CA TRP A 99 6.41 -18.52 -15.68
C TRP A 99 6.99 -17.11 -15.87
N LYS A 100 6.14 -16.11 -15.76
CA LYS A 100 6.54 -14.71 -15.62
C LYS A 100 6.03 -14.12 -14.34
N TRP A 101 6.64 -13.05 -13.87
CA TRP A 101 6.22 -12.35 -12.68
C TRP A 101 5.31 -11.17 -13.02
N GLN A 102 4.23 -11.01 -12.27
CA GLN A 102 3.26 -9.95 -12.46
C GLN A 102 3.17 -9.09 -11.20
N ARG A 103 3.18 -7.76 -11.37
CA ARG A 103 2.84 -6.84 -10.27
C ARG A 103 1.38 -7.01 -9.89
N ALA A 104 1.11 -6.99 -8.57
CA ALA A 104 -0.24 -7.00 -8.01
C ALA A 104 -0.52 -5.70 -7.25
N GLY A 105 -1.44 -5.74 -6.30
CA GLY A 105 -1.71 -4.65 -5.38
C GLY A 105 -0.61 -4.45 -4.34
N TRP A 106 -0.98 -3.83 -3.23
CA TRP A 106 -0.08 -3.52 -2.14
C TRP A 106 -0.37 -4.39 -0.92
N LEU A 107 0.68 -4.70 -0.17
CA LEU A 107 0.59 -5.36 1.12
C LEU A 107 0.81 -4.33 2.22
N LEU A 108 0.01 -4.43 3.29
CA LEU A 108 0.27 -3.75 4.55
C LEU A 108 0.85 -4.78 5.52
N VAL A 109 1.99 -4.47 6.10
CA VAL A 109 2.72 -5.33 7.02
C VAL A 109 2.82 -4.64 8.38
N ASP A 110 2.27 -5.27 9.41
CA ASP A 110 2.39 -4.84 10.81
C ASP A 110 3.58 -5.56 11.45
N ARG A 111 4.63 -4.82 11.79
CA ARG A 111 5.88 -5.36 12.33
C ARG A 111 5.70 -6.08 13.67
N PRO A 112 4.97 -5.50 14.67
CA PRO A 112 4.78 -6.13 15.97
C PRO A 112 4.07 -7.47 15.92
N THR A 113 3.06 -7.60 15.06
CA THR A 113 2.23 -8.81 14.99
C THR A 113 2.66 -9.76 13.87
N GLY A 114 3.58 -9.34 12.98
CA GLY A 114 3.96 -10.09 11.79
C GLY A 114 2.82 -10.25 10.78
N ARG A 115 1.72 -9.54 10.95
CA ARG A 115 0.55 -9.68 10.08
C ARG A 115 0.79 -9.05 8.72
N VAL A 116 0.60 -9.83 7.66
CA VAL A 116 0.65 -9.39 6.26
C VAL A 116 -0.75 -9.42 5.70
N THR A 117 -1.25 -8.29 5.19
CA THR A 117 -2.60 -8.17 4.63
C THR A 117 -2.59 -7.43 3.31
N GLU A 118 -3.48 -7.79 2.39
CA GLU A 118 -3.67 -7.03 1.16
C GLU A 118 -4.34 -5.70 1.46
N LEU A 119 -3.71 -4.63 1.00
CA LEU A 119 -4.26 -3.29 1.07
C LEU A 119 -5.15 -3.05 -0.15
N ARG A 120 -6.45 -2.85 0.08
CA ARG A 120 -7.40 -2.56 -0.99
C ARG A 120 -7.40 -1.07 -1.29
N LEU A 121 -6.92 -0.71 -2.48
CA LEU A 121 -6.96 0.65 -3.00
C LEU A 121 -8.11 0.75 -4.02
N PRO A 122 -9.03 1.73 -3.90
CA PRO A 122 -10.16 1.90 -4.82
C PRO A 122 -9.70 2.08 -6.27
N ASP A 123 -10.33 1.39 -7.21
CA ASP A 123 -10.06 1.49 -8.67
C ASP A 123 -8.58 1.30 -9.08
N PHE A 124 -7.77 0.68 -8.21
CA PHE A 124 -6.35 0.45 -8.47
C PHE A 124 -6.16 -0.71 -9.45
N ASP A 125 -5.62 -0.40 -10.62
CA ASP A 125 -5.24 -1.40 -11.63
C ASP A 125 -3.74 -1.70 -11.53
N PRO A 126 -3.31 -2.97 -11.28
CA PRO A 126 -1.91 -3.32 -11.16
C PRO A 126 -1.03 -3.03 -12.38
N PHE A 127 -1.60 -2.94 -13.57
CA PHE A 127 -0.88 -2.65 -14.81
C PHE A 127 -0.80 -1.15 -15.09
N TYR A 128 -1.88 -0.44 -14.80
CA TYR A 128 -2.04 0.96 -15.11
C TYR A 128 -1.57 1.88 -13.98
N SER A 129 -1.96 1.54 -12.73
CA SER A 129 -1.77 2.44 -11.59
C SER A 129 -0.33 2.42 -11.07
N SER A 130 0.28 3.60 -10.97
CA SER A 130 1.50 3.84 -10.21
C SER A 130 1.14 4.58 -8.92
N ALA A 131 1.53 4.03 -7.77
CA ALA A 131 1.21 4.59 -6.47
C ALA A 131 2.38 5.40 -5.92
N SER A 132 2.12 6.64 -5.54
CA SER A 132 3.05 7.52 -4.85
C SER A 132 2.60 7.71 -3.41
N TRP A 133 3.50 7.50 -2.44
CA TRP A 133 3.21 7.47 -1.02
C TRP A 133 3.73 8.69 -0.28
N TYR A 134 2.93 9.20 0.64
CA TYR A 134 3.30 10.23 1.59
C TYR A 134 2.65 9.95 2.96
N GLN A 135 3.45 9.61 3.97
CA GLN A 135 2.96 9.14 5.27
C GLN A 135 1.99 7.97 5.10
N ASP A 136 0.76 8.08 5.57
CA ASP A 136 -0.30 7.08 5.43
C ASP A 136 -1.25 7.36 4.24
N TYR A 137 -0.90 8.33 3.39
CA TYR A 137 -1.63 8.65 2.15
C TYR A 137 -0.96 8.04 0.94
N VAL A 138 -1.79 7.73 -0.05
CA VAL A 138 -1.34 7.29 -1.38
C VAL A 138 -2.10 8.04 -2.47
N ALA A 139 -1.37 8.55 -3.45
CA ALA A 139 -1.91 9.13 -4.67
C ALA A 139 -1.63 8.22 -5.87
N TYR A 140 -2.58 8.06 -6.76
CA TYR A 140 -2.44 7.27 -7.97
C TYR A 140 -3.53 7.61 -8.98
N CYS A 141 -3.30 7.25 -10.26
CA CYS A 141 -4.38 7.17 -11.24
C CYS A 141 -5.03 5.79 -11.17
N GLY A 142 -6.32 5.75 -10.89
CA GLY A 142 -7.15 4.56 -10.93
C GLY A 142 -7.93 4.47 -12.22
N VAL A 143 -8.33 3.25 -12.61
CA VAL A 143 -9.16 2.99 -13.80
C VAL A 143 -10.40 2.22 -13.41
N SER A 144 -11.56 2.69 -13.84
CA SER A 144 -12.85 2.07 -13.51
C SER A 144 -13.88 2.33 -14.59
N GLY A 145 -14.86 1.40 -14.70
CA GLY A 145 -16.00 1.52 -15.59
C GLY A 145 -15.79 0.96 -16.99
N ASP A 146 -16.87 1.02 -17.79
CA ASP A 146 -16.90 0.65 -19.20
C ASP A 146 -17.78 1.69 -19.94
N PRO A 147 -17.19 2.54 -20.85
CA PRO A 147 -15.79 2.62 -21.20
C PRO A 147 -14.90 3.04 -20.00
N ALA A 148 -13.66 2.58 -20.01
CA ALA A 148 -12.73 2.81 -18.91
C ALA A 148 -12.46 4.31 -18.69
N LYS A 149 -12.68 4.78 -17.48
CA LYS A 149 -12.41 6.15 -17.04
C LYS A 149 -11.22 6.19 -16.12
N VAL A 150 -10.43 7.24 -16.22
CA VAL A 150 -9.29 7.51 -15.35
C VAL A 150 -9.70 8.43 -14.21
N TYR A 151 -9.30 8.10 -13.01
CA TYR A 151 -9.56 8.89 -11.81
C TYR A 151 -8.25 9.20 -11.09
N GLY A 152 -8.04 10.48 -10.75
CA GLY A 152 -7.06 10.88 -9.74
C GLY A 152 -7.60 10.53 -8.36
N ILE A 153 -6.89 9.71 -7.63
CA ILE A 153 -7.33 9.17 -6.35
C ILE A 153 -6.29 9.47 -5.27
N VAL A 154 -6.77 9.99 -4.14
CA VAL A 154 -6.02 10.04 -2.88
C VAL A 154 -6.76 9.17 -1.88
N ALA A 155 -6.10 8.12 -1.41
CA ALA A 155 -6.61 7.25 -0.38
C ALA A 155 -5.72 7.31 0.88
N GLN A 156 -6.29 6.98 2.03
CA GLN A 156 -5.58 6.89 3.30
C GLN A 156 -5.67 5.46 3.82
N VAL A 157 -4.56 4.94 4.33
CA VAL A 157 -4.49 3.58 4.88
C VAL A 157 -5.47 3.43 6.04
N GLY A 158 -6.27 2.37 6.02
CA GLY A 158 -7.29 2.11 7.03
C GLY A 158 -8.63 2.83 6.81
N VAL A 159 -8.73 3.73 5.83
CA VAL A 159 -9.96 4.44 5.48
C VAL A 159 -10.59 3.83 4.23
N LYS A 160 -11.88 3.46 4.29
CA LYS A 160 -12.56 2.78 3.18
C LYS A 160 -12.85 3.68 1.98
N LYS A 161 -13.18 4.95 2.24
CA LYS A 161 -13.50 5.91 1.18
C LYS A 161 -12.26 6.73 0.84
N PRO A 162 -11.94 6.94 -0.45
CA PRO A 162 -10.86 7.84 -0.83
C PRO A 162 -11.20 9.27 -0.41
N LEU A 163 -10.17 10.04 -0.07
CA LEU A 163 -10.28 11.48 0.24
C LEU A 163 -10.57 12.27 -1.03
N VAL A 164 -9.95 11.85 -2.14
CA VAL A 164 -10.15 12.42 -3.47
C VAL A 164 -10.48 11.29 -4.44
N ARG A 165 -11.47 11.51 -5.29
CA ARG A 165 -11.77 10.71 -6.48
C ARG A 165 -12.25 11.66 -7.57
N LYS A 166 -11.32 12.13 -8.39
CA LYS A 166 -11.57 13.10 -9.46
C LYS A 166 -11.45 12.42 -10.81
N GLU A 167 -12.49 12.49 -11.64
CA GLU A 167 -12.40 12.03 -13.02
C GLU A 167 -11.44 12.92 -13.82
N LEU A 168 -10.47 12.30 -14.50
CA LEU A 168 -9.45 12.96 -15.30
C LEU A 168 -9.66 12.75 -16.80
N GLY A 169 -10.60 11.91 -17.20
CA GLY A 169 -10.91 11.59 -18.58
C GLY A 169 -11.08 10.09 -18.82
N HIS A 170 -10.88 9.65 -20.06
CA HIS A 170 -11.00 8.26 -20.46
C HIS A 170 -9.63 7.65 -20.68
N ALA A 171 -9.45 6.37 -20.34
CA ALA A 171 -8.26 5.63 -20.66
C ALA A 171 -8.24 5.30 -22.16
N HIS A 172 -7.22 5.76 -22.87
CA HIS A 172 -7.01 5.44 -24.29
C HIS A 172 -6.27 4.12 -24.45
N SER A 173 -5.45 3.76 -23.46
CA SER A 173 -4.76 2.49 -23.36
C SER A 173 -4.72 2.05 -21.90
N THR A 174 -4.94 0.75 -21.63
CA THR A 174 -4.84 0.20 -20.27
C THR A 174 -3.40 -0.12 -19.88
N ASP A 175 -2.44 0.15 -20.74
CA ASP A 175 -1.05 -0.29 -20.56
C ASP A 175 -0.11 0.81 -20.05
N MET A 176 -0.50 2.08 -20.27
CA MET A 176 0.29 3.24 -19.83
C MET A 176 -0.64 4.31 -19.24
N PRO A 177 -0.29 4.93 -18.13
CA PRO A 177 -1.06 6.05 -17.61
C PRO A 177 -0.94 7.24 -18.58
N ASP A 178 -2.08 7.68 -19.11
CA ASP A 178 -2.19 8.89 -19.93
C ASP A 178 -2.21 10.18 -19.10
N SER A 179 -2.13 10.06 -17.77
CA SER A 179 -2.21 11.17 -16.82
C SER A 179 -1.17 11.01 -15.73
N GLU A 180 -0.61 12.11 -15.28
CA GLU A 180 0.35 12.14 -14.18
C GLU A 180 -0.40 12.24 -12.84
N CYS A 181 -0.08 11.36 -11.90
CA CYS A 181 -0.80 11.20 -10.65
C CYS A 181 0.08 11.15 -9.41
N ASP A 182 1.30 11.65 -9.44
CA ASP A 182 2.27 11.40 -8.38
C ASP A 182 3.01 12.63 -7.86
N ALA A 183 2.58 13.82 -8.24
CA ALA A 183 3.23 15.05 -7.81
C ALA A 183 2.79 15.45 -6.39
N TRP A 184 3.48 14.91 -5.35
CA TRP A 184 3.31 15.36 -3.97
C TRP A 184 4.15 16.58 -3.66
N GLN A 185 3.49 17.63 -3.14
CA GLN A 185 4.12 18.72 -2.42
C GLN A 185 3.98 18.47 -0.92
N ARG A 186 5.07 18.64 -0.16
CA ARG A 186 5.09 18.28 1.27
C ARG A 186 4.73 19.43 2.20
N GLN A 187 4.93 20.67 1.78
CA GLN A 187 4.68 21.86 2.61
C GLN A 187 4.12 23.01 1.74
N PRO A 188 2.83 23.28 1.81
CA PRO A 188 1.76 22.47 2.45
C PRO A 188 1.57 21.14 1.75
N VAL A 189 0.89 20.19 2.42
CA VAL A 189 0.64 18.88 1.81
C VAL A 189 -0.39 19.01 0.71
N ARG A 190 0.06 18.85 -0.52
CA ARG A 190 -0.78 18.96 -1.73
C ARG A 190 -0.46 17.80 -2.67
N VAL A 191 -1.42 17.43 -3.49
CA VAL A 191 -1.24 16.50 -4.60
C VAL A 191 -1.84 17.10 -5.86
N THR A 192 -1.10 17.00 -6.97
CA THR A 192 -1.54 17.50 -8.27
C THR A 192 -1.78 16.32 -9.21
N PHE A 193 -2.91 16.35 -9.89
CA PHE A 193 -3.26 15.43 -10.96
C PHE A 193 -3.27 16.18 -12.27
N THR A 194 -2.46 15.73 -13.23
CA THR A 194 -2.39 16.33 -14.57
C THR A 194 -3.10 15.41 -15.55
N PRO A 195 -4.34 15.73 -15.97
CA PRO A 195 -5.03 14.98 -17.01
C PRO A 195 -4.32 15.13 -18.35
N LYS A 196 -4.49 14.15 -19.26
CA LYS A 196 -3.95 14.25 -20.63
C LYS A 196 -4.52 15.44 -21.38
N GLU A 197 -5.80 15.71 -21.16
CA GLU A 197 -6.51 16.85 -21.73
C GLU A 197 -7.13 17.68 -20.59
N GLY A 198 -6.83 18.97 -20.54
CA GLY A 198 -7.33 19.89 -19.53
C GLY A 198 -6.25 20.45 -18.62
N GLN A 199 -6.68 21.17 -17.60
CA GLN A 199 -5.78 21.82 -16.64
C GLN A 199 -5.44 20.89 -15.47
N PRO A 200 -4.23 20.97 -14.89
CA PRO A 200 -3.88 20.30 -13.67
C PRO A 200 -4.85 20.65 -12.53
N VAL A 201 -5.14 19.70 -11.67
CA VAL A 201 -5.99 19.93 -10.50
C VAL A 201 -5.21 19.57 -9.24
N THR A 202 -5.05 20.58 -8.37
CA THR A 202 -4.32 20.42 -7.10
C THR A 202 -5.29 20.34 -5.93
N PHE A 203 -5.04 19.39 -5.04
CA PHE A 203 -5.79 19.21 -3.80
C PHE A 203 -4.87 19.43 -2.60
N ALA A 204 -5.29 20.32 -1.69
CA ALA A 204 -4.70 20.42 -0.36
C ALA A 204 -5.25 19.30 0.52
N ILE A 205 -4.37 18.59 1.21
CA ILE A 205 -4.73 17.45 2.06
C ILE A 205 -4.64 17.86 3.53
N HIS A 206 -5.76 17.76 4.24
CA HIS A 206 -5.89 18.10 5.67
C HIS A 206 -6.40 16.89 6.45
N ARG A 207 -5.48 16.09 7.02
CA ARG A 207 -5.81 14.88 7.79
C ARG A 207 -6.82 13.98 7.08
N SER A 208 -8.12 14.13 7.39
CA SER A 208 -9.21 13.30 6.85
C SER A 208 -10.04 14.00 5.77
N SER A 209 -9.61 15.16 5.26
CA SER A 209 -10.28 15.93 4.22
C SER A 209 -9.31 16.37 3.12
N ALA A 210 -9.87 16.65 1.96
CA ALA A 210 -9.14 17.23 0.84
C ALA A 210 -9.98 18.36 0.24
N GLU A 211 -9.33 19.46 -0.07
CA GLU A 211 -9.96 20.63 -0.69
C GLU A 211 -9.22 20.97 -1.97
N VAL A 212 -9.95 21.43 -3.00
CA VAL A 212 -9.33 21.94 -4.23
C VAL A 212 -8.56 23.20 -3.85
N SER A 213 -7.25 23.15 -4.08
CA SER A 213 -6.40 24.34 -3.87
C SER A 213 -6.60 25.29 -5.04
N PRO A 214 -6.91 26.58 -4.81
CA PRO A 214 -6.89 27.56 -5.88
C PRO A 214 -5.48 27.62 -6.49
N GLU A 215 -5.39 27.73 -7.81
CA GLU A 215 -4.13 27.98 -8.49
C GLU A 215 -3.56 29.30 -7.93
N GLU A 216 -2.36 29.25 -7.39
CA GLU A 216 -1.59 30.46 -7.14
C GLU A 216 -1.19 31.00 -8.50
N PRO A 217 -1.53 32.30 -8.85
CA PRO A 217 -1.05 32.87 -10.09
C PRO A 217 0.49 32.85 -10.06
N GLU A 218 1.09 32.31 -11.11
CA GLU A 218 2.55 32.38 -11.30
C GLU A 218 2.94 33.87 -11.37
N GLU A 219 3.77 34.31 -10.42
CA GLU A 219 4.40 35.65 -10.45
C GLU A 219 5.54 35.69 -11.50
#